data_7f68dd647f1cbce6f432386ae653ecf9
#
_entry.id   7f68dd647f1cbce6f432386ae653ecf9
#
_cell.length_a   1.000
_cell.length_b   1.000
_cell.length_c   1.000
_cell.angle_alpha   90.00
_cell.angle_beta   90.00
_cell.angle_gamma   90.00
#
_symmetry.space_group_name_H-M   'P 1'
#
loop_
_entity.id
_entity.type
_entity.pdbx_description
1 polymer ?
#
loop_
_entity_poly.entity_id
_entity_poly.type
_entity_poly.pdbx_seq_one_letter_code
_entity_poly.pdbx_strand_id
1 'polypeptide(L)'
;MQDSVFLDNRTFQRVWQRVAGSMDAPVTTPPEADTLTDLLAECIRAKAAGAAFYTALSQRIRTGRQQLLSIAAQERAHQKELQVEYFLRTGERCVPPAACPRLGTAAQDLRCVYTQELKLAERLDAAANTAPSRCHAQAVRNLLACLLG
;
A
#
# COMPACT_ATOMS: atom_id res chain seq x y z
N MET A 1 -4.46 29.87 -23.56
CA MET A 1 -4.71 29.14 -22.30
C MET A 1 -3.44 28.36 -21.98
N GLN A 2 -2.69 28.86 -21.05
CA GLN A 2 -1.47 28.19 -20.58
C GLN A 2 -1.87 27.41 -19.33
N ASP A 3 -2.10 26.12 -19.50
CA ASP A 3 -2.15 25.19 -18.37
C ASP A 3 -0.72 25.00 -17.88
N SER A 4 -0.26 25.95 -17.06
CA SER A 4 0.94 25.71 -16.28
C SER A 4 0.57 24.66 -15.22
N VAL A 5 1.03 23.44 -15.47
CA VAL A 5 1.12 22.40 -14.46
C VAL A 5 2.12 22.91 -13.40
N PHE A 6 1.65 23.76 -12.51
CA PHE A 6 2.38 24.09 -11.30
C PHE A 6 2.39 22.85 -10.43
N LEU A 7 3.45 22.09 -10.53
CA LEU A 7 3.84 21.20 -9.47
C LEU A 7 3.86 22.02 -8.18
N ASP A 8 2.98 21.67 -7.23
CA ASP A 8 2.93 22.31 -5.93
C ASP A 8 4.37 22.42 -5.39
N ASN A 9 4.76 23.61 -4.97
CA ASN A 9 6.11 23.93 -4.49
C ASN A 9 6.59 22.96 -3.40
N ARG A 10 5.68 22.35 -2.63
CA ARG A 10 5.98 21.32 -1.65
C ARG A 10 6.41 20.00 -2.30
N THR A 11 5.76 19.60 -3.39
CA THR A 11 6.11 18.39 -4.14
C THR A 11 7.44 18.58 -4.85
N PHE A 12 7.67 19.76 -5.44
CA PHE A 12 8.95 20.11 -6.03
C PHE A 12 10.10 20.11 -5.01
N GLN A 13 9.89 20.73 -3.83
CA GLN A 13 10.90 20.73 -2.77
C GLN A 13 11.20 19.33 -2.23
N ARG A 14 10.20 18.44 -2.10
CA ARG A 14 10.44 17.06 -1.70
C ARG A 14 11.28 16.30 -2.71
N VAL A 15 10.98 16.43 -3.99
CA VAL A 15 11.76 15.78 -5.06
C VAL A 15 13.16 16.38 -5.11
N TRP A 16 13.28 17.71 -5.04
CA TRP A 16 14.56 18.38 -5.08
C TRP A 16 15.45 18.07 -3.86
N GLN A 17 14.90 18.04 -2.66
CA GLN A 17 15.65 17.64 -1.46
C GLN A 17 16.16 16.20 -1.53
N ARG A 18 15.44 15.29 -2.18
CA ARG A 18 15.91 13.94 -2.42
C ARG A 18 17.05 13.88 -3.43
N VAL A 19 16.97 14.68 -4.49
CA VAL A 19 17.99 14.70 -5.56
C VAL A 19 19.23 15.48 -5.11
N ALA A 20 19.06 16.63 -4.46
CA ALA A 20 20.16 17.48 -4.00
C ALA A 20 20.78 16.97 -2.70
N GLY A 21 20.02 16.36 -1.80
CA GLY A 21 20.52 15.78 -0.55
C GLY A 21 21.34 14.51 -0.74
N SER A 22 21.31 13.93 -1.93
CA SER A 22 22.08 12.72 -2.26
C SER A 22 23.56 12.96 -2.49
N MET A 23 24.01 14.23 -2.51
CA MET A 23 25.38 14.53 -2.93
C MET A 23 26.39 14.70 -1.78
N ASP A 24 26.01 14.90 -0.51
CA ASP A 24 26.99 15.32 0.49
C ASP A 24 26.81 14.85 1.94
N ALA A 25 26.02 13.84 2.27
CA ALA A 25 26.02 13.31 3.63
C ALA A 25 25.71 11.81 3.67
N PRO A 26 26.35 11.04 4.59
CA PRO A 26 25.84 9.74 4.95
C PRO A 26 24.46 9.97 5.60
N VAL A 27 23.40 9.71 4.84
CA VAL A 27 22.02 9.79 5.33
C VAL A 27 21.86 8.67 6.36
N THR A 28 22.05 9.01 7.61
CA THR A 28 21.53 8.21 8.72
C THR A 28 20.02 8.39 8.67
N THR A 29 19.35 7.53 7.91
CA THR A 29 17.89 7.45 7.88
C THR A 29 17.42 7.14 9.28
N PRO A 30 16.51 7.93 9.87
CA PRO A 30 15.97 7.60 11.18
C PRO A 30 15.34 6.20 11.11
N PRO A 31 15.50 5.33 12.10
CA PRO A 31 14.98 3.96 12.10
C PRO A 31 13.46 3.87 11.88
N GLU A 32 12.74 4.94 12.15
CA GLU A 32 11.28 5.05 11.91
C GLU A 32 10.88 5.11 10.43
N ALA A 33 11.73 5.66 9.56
CA ALA A 33 11.46 5.72 8.13
C ALA A 33 11.54 4.34 7.47
N ASP A 34 12.48 3.52 7.91
CA ASP A 34 12.66 2.14 7.41
C ASP A 34 11.44 1.27 7.79
N THR A 35 10.91 1.42 8.99
CA THR A 35 9.75 0.67 9.48
C THR A 35 8.50 0.93 8.64
N LEU A 36 8.24 2.18 8.25
CA LEU A 36 7.07 2.50 7.41
C LEU A 36 7.27 2.01 5.98
N THR A 37 8.46 2.11 5.44
CA THR A 37 8.81 1.59 4.11
C THR A 37 8.60 0.07 4.05
N ASP A 38 9.06 -0.65 5.07
CA ASP A 38 8.86 -2.10 5.19
C ASP A 38 7.38 -2.46 5.30
N LEU A 39 6.61 -1.69 6.08
CA LEU A 39 5.17 -1.87 6.21
C LEU A 39 4.44 -1.63 4.89
N LEU A 40 4.81 -0.60 4.13
CA LEU A 40 4.27 -0.34 2.80
C LEU A 40 4.56 -1.49 1.83
N ALA A 41 5.78 -2.01 1.83
CA ALA A 41 6.15 -3.17 1.00
C ALA A 41 5.34 -4.41 1.37
N GLU A 42 5.10 -4.64 2.66
CA GLU A 42 4.24 -5.72 3.14
C GLU A 42 2.78 -5.54 2.70
N CYS A 43 2.23 -4.33 2.80
CA CYS A 43 0.89 -4.00 2.32
C CYS A 43 0.75 -4.24 0.81
N ILE A 44 1.73 -3.84 0.01
CA ILE A 44 1.74 -4.07 -1.43
C ILE A 44 1.69 -5.57 -1.73
N ARG A 45 2.50 -6.38 -1.05
CA ARG A 45 2.47 -7.84 -1.20
C ARG A 45 1.13 -8.44 -0.79
N ALA A 46 0.56 -7.97 0.33
CA ALA A 46 -0.74 -8.43 0.81
C ALA A 46 -1.86 -8.12 -0.18
N LYS A 47 -1.87 -6.92 -0.77
CA LYS A 47 -2.87 -6.52 -1.77
C LYS A 47 -2.74 -7.30 -3.07
N ALA A 48 -1.52 -7.56 -3.54
CA ALA A 48 -1.29 -8.41 -4.70
C ALA A 48 -1.77 -9.85 -4.45
N ALA A 49 -1.46 -10.41 -3.29
CA ALA A 49 -1.91 -11.74 -2.89
C ALA A 49 -3.44 -11.80 -2.74
N GLY A 50 -4.06 -10.78 -2.16
CA GLY A 50 -5.52 -10.63 -2.03
C GLY A 50 -6.21 -10.62 -3.39
N ALA A 51 -5.71 -9.81 -4.34
CA ALA A 51 -6.26 -9.76 -5.68
C ALA A 51 -6.21 -11.12 -6.40
N ALA A 52 -5.09 -11.84 -6.28
CA ALA A 52 -4.96 -13.17 -6.84
C ALA A 52 -5.89 -14.19 -6.15
N PHE A 53 -6.02 -14.11 -4.83
CA PHE A 53 -6.91 -14.95 -4.03
C PHE A 53 -8.38 -14.79 -4.43
N TYR A 54 -8.89 -13.55 -4.42
CA TYR A 54 -10.29 -13.27 -4.77
C TYR A 54 -10.60 -13.63 -6.23
N THR A 55 -9.66 -13.43 -7.15
CA THR A 55 -9.79 -13.86 -8.54
C THR A 55 -9.89 -15.38 -8.65
N ALA A 56 -9.02 -16.12 -7.98
CA ALA A 56 -9.05 -17.58 -7.97
C ALA A 56 -10.31 -18.14 -7.31
N LEU A 57 -10.75 -17.54 -6.20
CA LEU A 57 -11.98 -17.92 -5.50
C LEU A 57 -13.22 -17.69 -6.37
N SER A 58 -13.25 -16.60 -7.13
CA SER A 58 -14.35 -16.28 -8.04
C SER A 58 -14.55 -17.33 -9.14
N GLN A 59 -13.52 -18.09 -9.48
CA GLN A 59 -13.61 -19.17 -10.46
C GLN A 59 -14.26 -20.43 -9.89
N ARG A 60 -14.20 -20.61 -8.56
CA ARG A 60 -14.77 -21.77 -7.86
C ARG A 60 -16.21 -21.57 -7.38
N ILE A 61 -16.60 -20.34 -7.07
CA ILE A 61 -17.88 -20.01 -6.47
C ILE A 61 -18.76 -19.26 -7.48
N ARG A 62 -19.95 -19.78 -7.75
CA ARG A 62 -20.92 -19.11 -8.64
C ARG A 62 -21.63 -17.97 -7.93
N THR A 63 -22.11 -18.23 -6.72
CA THR A 63 -22.81 -17.23 -5.89
C THR A 63 -21.81 -16.22 -5.36
N GLY A 64 -22.02 -14.94 -5.61
CA GLY A 64 -21.13 -13.88 -5.18
C GLY A 64 -19.88 -13.67 -6.05
N ARG A 65 -19.82 -14.30 -7.22
CA ARG A 65 -18.68 -14.16 -8.14
C ARG A 65 -18.39 -12.71 -8.52
N GLN A 66 -19.41 -11.93 -8.78
CA GLN A 66 -19.25 -10.51 -9.16
C GLN A 66 -18.69 -9.69 -8.01
N GLN A 67 -19.12 -9.96 -6.78
CA GLN A 67 -18.60 -9.32 -5.58
C GLN A 67 -17.10 -9.65 -5.39
N LEU A 68 -16.71 -10.91 -5.55
CA LEU A 68 -15.32 -11.33 -5.45
C LEU A 68 -14.44 -10.67 -6.51
N LEU A 69 -14.92 -10.56 -7.75
CA LEU A 69 -14.19 -9.86 -8.81
C LEU A 69 -14.09 -8.36 -8.55
N SER A 70 -15.12 -7.75 -7.98
CA SER A 70 -15.10 -6.35 -7.55
C SER A 70 -14.07 -6.12 -6.45
N ILE A 71 -14.02 -6.99 -5.45
CA ILE A 71 -13.00 -6.93 -4.38
C ILE A 71 -11.60 -7.10 -4.96
N ALA A 72 -11.40 -8.06 -5.86
CA ALA A 72 -10.11 -8.24 -6.54
C ALA A 72 -9.65 -6.99 -7.30
N ALA A 73 -10.59 -6.28 -7.94
CA ALA A 73 -10.30 -5.02 -8.62
C ALA A 73 -9.92 -3.91 -7.63
N GLN A 74 -10.59 -3.82 -6.48
CA GLN A 74 -10.25 -2.89 -5.41
C GLN A 74 -8.86 -3.18 -4.83
N GLU A 75 -8.53 -4.45 -4.58
CA GLU A 75 -7.20 -4.85 -4.12
C GLU A 75 -6.09 -4.40 -5.09
N ARG A 76 -6.32 -4.54 -6.40
CA ARG A 76 -5.39 -4.05 -7.41
C ARG A 76 -5.27 -2.52 -7.43
N ALA A 77 -6.35 -1.80 -7.23
CA ALA A 77 -6.33 -0.34 -7.13
C ALA A 77 -5.55 0.13 -5.91
N HIS A 78 -5.80 -0.46 -4.73
CA HIS A 78 -5.07 -0.19 -3.51
C HIS A 78 -3.57 -0.53 -3.64
N GLN A 79 -3.24 -1.65 -4.28
CA GLN A 79 -1.86 -2.01 -4.58
C GLN A 79 -1.14 -0.90 -5.36
N LYS A 80 -1.77 -0.36 -6.40
CA LYS A 80 -1.19 0.72 -7.21
C LYS A 80 -0.97 2.00 -6.41
N GLU A 81 -1.93 2.38 -5.56
CA GLU A 81 -1.81 3.55 -4.69
C GLU A 81 -0.65 3.39 -3.70
N LEU A 82 -0.53 2.22 -3.08
CA LEU A 82 0.57 1.90 -2.18
C LEU A 82 1.93 1.88 -2.90
N GLN A 83 1.97 1.39 -4.14
CA GLN A 83 3.18 1.40 -4.96
C GLN A 83 3.62 2.83 -5.32
N VAL A 84 2.69 3.74 -5.58
CA VAL A 84 2.99 5.16 -5.80
C VAL A 84 3.57 5.77 -4.52
N GLU A 85 2.96 5.53 -3.37
CA GLU A 85 3.45 6.05 -2.09
C GLU A 85 4.84 5.50 -1.75
N TYR A 86 5.07 4.22 -1.99
CA TYR A 86 6.40 3.60 -1.82
C TYR A 86 7.45 4.26 -2.71
N PHE A 87 7.14 4.46 -3.98
CA PHE A 87 8.02 5.12 -4.94
C PHE A 87 8.35 6.56 -4.53
N LEU A 88 7.34 7.32 -4.09
CA LEU A 88 7.54 8.70 -3.63
C LEU A 88 8.46 8.79 -2.40
N ARG A 89 8.47 7.75 -1.58
CA ARG A 89 9.32 7.70 -0.37
C ARG A 89 10.73 7.19 -0.63
N THR A 90 10.87 6.20 -1.50
CA THR A 90 12.14 5.48 -1.69
C THR A 90 12.85 5.83 -3.00
N GLY A 91 12.11 6.31 -4.01
CA GLY A 91 12.59 6.44 -5.39
C GLY A 91 12.66 5.11 -6.14
N GLU A 92 12.26 4.01 -5.52
CA GLU A 92 12.31 2.67 -6.08
C GLU A 92 10.91 2.09 -6.32
N ARG A 93 10.79 1.17 -7.27
CA ARG A 93 9.56 0.45 -7.51
C ARG A 93 9.49 -0.80 -6.65
N CYS A 94 8.42 -0.94 -5.89
CA CYS A 94 8.10 -2.18 -5.20
C CYS A 94 7.25 -3.06 -6.11
N VAL A 95 7.84 -4.13 -6.64
CA VAL A 95 7.14 -5.12 -7.47
C VAL A 95 6.92 -6.37 -6.63
N PRO A 96 5.68 -6.69 -6.25
CA PRO A 96 5.40 -7.90 -5.49
C PRO A 96 5.63 -9.14 -6.37
N PRO A 97 6.04 -10.27 -5.77
CA PRO A 97 6.15 -11.53 -6.51
C PRO A 97 4.78 -11.98 -6.99
N ALA A 98 4.75 -12.76 -8.06
CA ALA A 98 3.53 -13.38 -8.54
C ALA A 98 2.94 -14.27 -7.45
N ALA A 99 1.68 -14.02 -7.09
CA ALA A 99 0.98 -14.80 -6.07
C ALA A 99 0.32 -16.02 -6.70
N CYS A 100 0.59 -17.20 -6.15
CA CYS A 100 -0.09 -18.45 -6.49
C CYS A 100 -0.94 -18.87 -5.28
N PRO A 101 -2.22 -18.47 -5.21
CA PRO A 101 -3.05 -18.78 -4.07
C PRO A 101 -3.35 -20.27 -4.00
N ARG A 102 -3.13 -20.87 -2.84
CA ARG A 102 -3.59 -22.22 -2.53
C ARG A 102 -4.96 -22.11 -1.88
N LEU A 103 -5.97 -22.62 -2.55
CA LEU A 103 -7.34 -22.57 -2.05
C LEU A 103 -7.67 -23.85 -1.28
N GLY A 104 -8.09 -23.68 -0.04
CA GLY A 104 -8.72 -24.69 0.81
C GLY A 104 -10.24 -24.62 0.72
N THR A 105 -10.92 -24.60 1.87
CA THR A 105 -12.36 -24.30 1.91
C THR A 105 -12.58 -22.79 1.87
N ALA A 106 -13.59 -22.35 1.12
CA ALA A 106 -13.86 -20.92 0.95
C ALA A 106 -14.05 -20.19 2.29
N ALA A 107 -14.74 -20.81 3.25
CA ALA A 107 -15.00 -20.20 4.54
C ALA A 107 -13.73 -20.02 5.38
N GLN A 108 -12.83 -21.01 5.38
CA GLN A 108 -11.54 -20.92 6.09
C GLN A 108 -10.63 -19.88 5.44
N ASP A 109 -10.55 -19.91 4.12
CA ASP A 109 -9.70 -18.99 3.35
C ASP A 109 -10.15 -17.53 3.53
N LEU A 110 -11.45 -17.25 3.47
CA LEU A 110 -12.01 -15.92 3.71
C LEU A 110 -11.75 -15.43 5.13
N ARG A 111 -11.88 -16.29 6.14
CA ARG A 111 -11.54 -15.93 7.53
C ARG A 111 -10.06 -15.62 7.68
N CYS A 112 -9.19 -16.40 7.04
CA CYS A 112 -7.75 -16.18 7.09
C CYS A 112 -7.37 -14.82 6.49
N VAL A 113 -7.87 -14.52 5.29
CA VAL A 113 -7.63 -13.24 4.62
C VAL A 113 -8.18 -12.07 5.45
N TYR A 114 -9.38 -12.17 5.96
CA TYR A 114 -9.98 -11.15 6.82
C TYR A 114 -9.14 -10.87 8.07
N THR A 115 -8.67 -11.92 8.75
CA THR A 115 -7.81 -11.78 9.94
C THR A 115 -6.48 -11.11 9.59
N GLN A 116 -5.89 -11.44 8.45
CA GLN A 116 -4.65 -10.81 7.99
C GLN A 116 -4.86 -9.32 7.67
N GLU A 117 -5.96 -8.96 7.04
CA GLU A 117 -6.28 -7.57 6.75
C GLU A 117 -6.51 -6.74 8.01
N LEU A 118 -7.21 -7.29 9.02
CA LEU A 118 -7.37 -6.63 10.31
C LEU A 118 -6.03 -6.36 10.99
N LYS A 119 -5.14 -7.34 11.05
CA LYS A 119 -3.80 -7.17 11.64
C LYS A 119 -2.98 -6.11 10.91
N LEU A 120 -3.09 -6.07 9.59
CA LEU A 120 -2.40 -5.07 8.77
C LEU A 120 -2.96 -3.67 9.02
N ALA A 121 -4.28 -3.53 9.12
CA ALA A 121 -4.96 -2.29 9.46
C ALA A 121 -4.56 -1.78 10.86
N GLU A 122 -4.49 -2.65 11.85
CA GLU A 122 -4.02 -2.31 13.20
C GLU A 122 -2.57 -1.79 13.21
N ARG A 123 -1.70 -2.41 12.43
CA ARG A 123 -0.29 -1.99 12.30
C ARG A 123 -0.17 -0.64 11.60
N LEU A 124 -0.97 -0.38 10.57
CA LEU A 124 -1.01 0.92 9.90
C LEU A 124 -1.56 2.01 10.82
N ASP A 125 -2.58 1.72 11.60
CA ASP A 125 -3.13 2.66 12.58
C ASP A 125 -2.10 2.99 13.66
N ALA A 126 -1.39 2.01 14.19
CA ALA A 126 -0.29 2.20 15.13
C ALA A 126 0.82 3.05 14.53
N ALA A 127 1.20 2.81 13.27
CA ALA A 127 2.20 3.61 12.56
C ALA A 127 1.74 5.05 12.35
N ALA A 128 0.45 5.30 12.11
CA ALA A 128 -0.10 6.64 12.01
C ALA A 128 -0.03 7.41 13.34
N ASN A 129 -0.26 6.73 14.46
CA ASN A 129 -0.25 7.33 15.79
C ASN A 129 1.17 7.66 16.29
N THR A 130 2.18 6.93 15.82
CA THR A 130 3.60 7.17 16.15
C THR A 130 4.33 8.03 15.13
N ALA A 131 3.63 8.54 14.12
CA ALA A 131 4.24 9.30 13.03
C ALA A 131 4.86 10.62 13.51
N PRO A 132 6.06 10.98 13.01
CA PRO A 132 6.81 12.14 13.48
C PRO A 132 6.19 13.48 13.10
N SER A 133 5.22 13.50 12.17
CA SER A 133 4.53 14.71 11.76
C SER A 133 3.05 14.47 11.47
N ARG A 134 2.23 15.53 11.64
CA ARG A 134 0.79 15.47 11.32
C ARG A 134 0.52 15.11 9.84
N CYS A 135 1.34 15.61 8.93
CA CYS A 135 1.20 15.30 7.50
C CYS A 135 1.46 13.82 7.22
N HIS A 136 2.44 13.23 7.87
CA HIS A 136 2.75 11.81 7.76
C HIS A 136 1.63 10.94 8.33
N ALA A 137 1.15 11.28 9.54
CA ALA A 137 0.01 10.59 10.16
C ALA A 137 -1.24 10.66 9.27
N GLN A 138 -1.51 11.83 8.67
CA GLN A 138 -2.66 11.98 7.77
C GLN A 138 -2.52 11.13 6.49
N ALA A 139 -1.33 11.05 5.92
CA ALA A 139 -1.09 10.20 4.75
C ALA A 139 -1.34 8.72 5.08
N VAL A 140 -0.86 8.23 6.22
CA VAL A 140 -1.10 6.85 6.65
C VAL A 140 -2.58 6.59 6.94
N ARG A 141 -3.29 7.53 7.56
CA ARG A 141 -4.75 7.42 7.79
C ARG A 141 -5.54 7.39 6.50
N ASN A 142 -5.14 8.17 5.50
CA ASN A 142 -5.79 8.15 4.18
C ASN A 142 -5.60 6.79 3.50
N LEU A 143 -4.40 6.21 3.60
CA LEU A 143 -4.14 4.85 3.12
C LEU A 143 -4.98 3.82 3.86
N LEU A 144 -5.10 3.95 5.18
CA LEU A 144 -5.92 3.07 6.01
C LEU A 144 -7.40 3.16 5.63
N ALA A 145 -7.93 4.36 5.43
CA ALA A 145 -9.31 4.56 4.99
C ALA A 145 -9.56 3.93 3.62
N CYS A 146 -8.60 4.03 2.69
CA CYS A 146 -8.67 3.39 1.39
C CYS A 146 -8.69 1.85 1.48
N LEU A 147 -7.95 1.29 2.43
CA LEU A 147 -7.87 -0.16 2.65
C LEU A 147 -9.13 -0.75 3.28
N LEU A 148 -9.79 0.02 4.15
CA LEU A 148 -10.97 -0.42 4.91
C LEU A 148 -12.30 -0.05 4.23
N GLY A 149 -12.26 0.91 3.31
CA GLY A 149 -13.44 1.39 2.57
C GLY A 149 -13.90 0.46 1.54
#